data_29242667a68097337826247909f4a541
#
_entry.id   29242667a68097337826247909f4a541
#
_cell.length_a   1.000
_cell.length_b   1.000
_cell.length_c   1.000
_cell.angle_alpha   90.00
_cell.angle_beta   90.00
_cell.angle_gamma   90.00
#
_symmetry.space_group_name_H-M   'P 1'
#
loop_
_entity.id
_entity.type
_entity.pdbx_description
1 polymer ?
#
loop_
_entity_poly.entity_id
_entity_poly.type
_entity_poly.pdbx_seq_one_letter_code
_entity_poly.pdbx_strand_id
1 'polypeptide(L)'
;MTANNGGNCGKKNVATSIGAVILAGILSACSGPWASGPGEEPPADGGTFETVGELREALEAAGFECPEVMVPNRFKYASASGSCGEIGLGIYANGASLDSELAARKTYTGDTINVGKNWIVGTDAPDQVQEWLGGTIVNEGN
;
A
#
# COMPACT_ATOMS: atom_id res chain seq x y z
N MET A 1 22.04 -15.10 -18.05
CA MET A 1 22.82 -13.88 -17.66
C MET A 1 21.96 -13.07 -16.69
N THR A 2 22.34 -13.12 -15.45
CA THR A 2 21.66 -12.50 -14.30
C THR A 2 22.13 -11.04 -14.17
N ALA A 3 21.22 -10.09 -14.23
CA ALA A 3 21.49 -8.71 -13.81
C ALA A 3 20.77 -8.47 -12.48
N ASN A 4 21.55 -8.61 -11.41
CA ASN A 4 21.16 -8.31 -10.06
C ASN A 4 21.36 -6.81 -9.84
N ASN A 5 20.29 -6.03 -9.74
CA ASN A 5 20.39 -4.60 -9.43
C ASN A 5 19.93 -4.38 -7.98
N GLY A 6 20.74 -4.87 -7.05
CA GLY A 6 20.62 -4.57 -5.64
C GLY A 6 21.06 -3.14 -5.36
N GLY A 7 20.12 -2.25 -5.09
CA GLY A 7 20.39 -0.91 -4.60
C GLY A 7 21.03 -0.97 -3.20
N ASN A 8 22.34 -0.94 -3.17
CA ASN A 8 23.13 -0.94 -1.95
C ASN A 8 23.19 0.49 -1.40
N CYS A 9 22.41 0.76 -0.35
CA CYS A 9 22.52 2.00 0.42
C CYS A 9 23.81 1.94 1.26
N GLY A 10 24.95 2.35 0.62
CA GLY A 10 26.27 2.24 1.19
C GLY A 10 26.47 3.15 2.40
N LYS A 11 26.87 2.54 3.51
CA LYS A 11 27.47 3.23 4.66
C LYS A 11 28.79 3.89 4.22
N LYS A 12 28.81 5.21 4.15
CA LYS A 12 30.06 5.97 4.02
C LYS A 12 30.51 6.47 5.39
N ASN A 13 31.63 5.92 5.87
CA ASN A 13 32.37 6.45 7.00
C ASN A 13 32.95 7.81 6.59
N VAL A 14 32.58 8.84 7.33
CA VAL A 14 33.16 10.17 7.15
C VAL A 14 34.28 10.36 8.15
N ALA A 15 35.50 10.45 7.64
CA ALA A 15 36.66 10.92 8.38
C ALA A 15 36.59 12.45 8.49
N THR A 16 36.86 12.93 9.68
CA THR A 16 36.87 14.33 10.09
C THR A 16 37.84 15.16 9.28
N SER A 17 37.37 16.26 8.69
CA SER A 17 38.22 17.36 8.25
C SER A 17 37.46 18.67 8.45
N ILE A 18 38.09 19.59 9.20
CA ILE A 18 37.56 20.91 9.58
C ILE A 18 37.66 21.82 8.37
N GLY A 19 36.52 22.33 7.90
CA GLY A 19 36.43 23.33 6.86
C GLY A 19 35.00 23.78 6.69
N ALA A 20 34.68 25.02 7.13
CA ALA A 20 33.37 25.61 7.02
C ALA A 20 33.02 25.87 5.55
N VAL A 21 32.09 25.06 5.00
CA VAL A 21 31.37 25.35 3.77
C VAL A 21 29.92 24.99 4.01
N ILE A 22 29.03 25.97 3.88
CA ILE A 22 27.59 25.80 3.90
C ILE A 22 27.23 25.02 2.62
N LEU A 23 27.04 23.73 2.74
CA LEU A 23 26.47 22.89 1.71
C LEU A 23 25.00 22.63 2.08
N ALA A 24 24.10 23.22 1.30
CA ALA A 24 22.70 22.85 1.27
C ALA A 24 22.62 21.35 0.99
N GLY A 25 22.34 20.57 2.02
CA GLY A 25 22.14 19.13 1.93
C GLY A 25 20.89 18.87 1.12
N ILE A 26 21.06 18.36 -0.10
CA ILE A 26 19.99 17.73 -0.85
C ILE A 26 19.70 16.40 -0.14
N LEU A 27 18.71 16.41 0.72
CA LEU A 27 18.10 15.19 1.25
C LEU A 27 17.43 14.51 0.05
N SER A 28 18.14 13.60 -0.60
CA SER A 28 17.52 12.64 -1.49
C SER A 28 16.65 11.71 -0.63
N ALA A 29 15.43 12.14 -0.37
CA ALA A 29 14.41 11.26 0.11
C ALA A 29 14.16 10.22 -0.97
N CYS A 30 14.47 8.96 -0.70
CA CYS A 30 13.92 7.82 -1.44
C CYS A 30 12.43 7.74 -1.10
N SER A 31 11.65 8.66 -1.63
CA SER A 31 10.20 8.59 -1.56
C SER A 31 9.75 7.69 -2.70
N GLY A 32 9.36 6.47 -2.38
CA GLY A 32 8.44 5.73 -3.24
C GLY A 32 7.16 6.55 -3.42
N PRO A 33 6.37 6.30 -4.47
CA PRO A 33 5.19 7.09 -4.82
C PRO A 33 4.09 7.12 -3.74
N TRP A 34 4.26 6.44 -2.63
CA TRP A 34 3.32 6.30 -1.50
C TRP A 34 3.98 6.44 -0.11
N ALA A 35 5.26 6.76 -0.05
CA ALA A 35 5.88 7.10 1.22
C ALA A 35 5.49 8.53 1.60
N SER A 36 4.28 8.71 2.12
CA SER A 36 3.99 9.86 2.96
C SER A 36 4.99 9.82 4.10
N GLY A 37 5.86 10.82 4.20
CA GLY A 37 6.78 10.94 5.33
C GLY A 37 5.97 11.06 6.62
N PRO A 38 6.57 10.81 7.79
CA PRO A 38 5.86 10.96 9.05
C PRO A 38 5.30 12.39 9.18
N GLY A 39 3.97 12.51 9.11
CA GLY A 39 3.23 13.76 9.17
C GLY A 39 2.60 14.24 7.86
N GLU A 40 2.72 13.49 6.76
CA GLU A 40 1.99 13.78 5.52
C GLU A 40 0.66 13.02 5.51
N GLU A 41 -0.43 13.74 5.32
CA GLU A 41 -1.77 13.16 5.26
C GLU A 41 -1.91 12.28 4.01
N PRO A 42 -2.43 11.05 4.14
CA PRO A 42 -2.60 10.17 2.99
C PRO A 42 -3.60 10.77 1.98
N PRO A 43 -3.49 10.44 0.68
CA PRO A 43 -4.42 10.94 -0.30
C PRO A 43 -5.85 10.49 0.02
N ALA A 44 -6.80 11.43 -0.05
CA ALA A 44 -8.20 11.16 0.32
C ALA A 44 -8.84 10.02 -0.50
N ASP A 45 -8.38 9.81 -1.74
CA ASP A 45 -8.82 8.71 -2.61
C ASP A 45 -7.99 7.43 -2.46
N GLY A 46 -7.07 7.40 -1.49
CA GLY A 46 -6.18 6.27 -1.21
C GLY A 46 -5.07 6.06 -2.25
N GLY A 47 -4.96 6.92 -3.26
CA GLY A 47 -3.94 6.78 -4.31
C GLY A 47 -4.03 5.46 -5.07
N THR A 48 -2.94 5.11 -5.77
CA THR A 48 -2.85 3.91 -6.60
C THR A 48 -1.62 3.08 -6.24
N PHE A 49 -1.76 1.75 -6.35
CA PHE A 49 -0.65 0.80 -6.27
C PHE A 49 -0.56 0.02 -7.59
N GLU A 50 0.64 -0.30 -8.03
CA GLU A 50 0.86 -1.08 -9.25
C GLU A 50 0.74 -2.58 -9.00
N THR A 51 1.14 -3.02 -7.80
CA THR A 51 1.17 -4.43 -7.44
C THR A 51 0.57 -4.68 -6.06
N VAL A 52 0.13 -5.92 -5.83
CA VAL A 52 -0.30 -6.37 -4.50
C VAL A 52 0.86 -6.33 -3.49
N GLY A 53 2.09 -6.53 -3.97
CA GLY A 53 3.30 -6.42 -3.15
C GLY A 53 3.50 -5.02 -2.57
N GLU A 54 3.33 -3.99 -3.39
CA GLU A 54 3.41 -2.60 -2.93
C GLU A 54 2.32 -2.25 -1.92
N LEU A 55 1.09 -2.69 -2.18
CA LEU A 55 -0.01 -2.49 -1.24
C LEU A 55 0.26 -3.21 0.09
N ARG A 56 0.83 -4.43 0.04
CA ARG A 56 1.25 -5.17 1.23
C ARG A 56 2.32 -4.40 2.01
N GLU A 57 3.37 -3.93 1.33
CA GLU A 57 4.45 -3.16 1.97
C GLU A 57 3.93 -1.89 2.65
N ALA A 58 2.96 -1.23 2.03
CA ALA A 58 2.31 -0.07 2.61
C ALA A 58 1.53 -0.42 3.88
N LEU A 59 0.84 -1.56 3.91
CA LEU A 59 0.15 -2.05 5.11
C LEU A 59 1.13 -2.47 6.21
N GLU A 60 2.24 -3.10 5.86
CA GLU A 60 3.30 -3.44 6.82
C GLU A 60 3.90 -2.16 7.45
N ALA A 61 4.11 -1.12 6.65
CA ALA A 61 4.54 0.19 7.13
C ALA A 61 3.51 0.85 8.07
N ALA A 62 2.22 0.56 7.86
CA ALA A 62 1.11 0.99 8.71
C ALA A 62 0.98 0.14 9.99
N GLY A 63 1.83 -0.86 10.19
CA GLY A 63 1.87 -1.72 11.38
C GLY A 63 1.01 -2.98 11.29
N PHE A 64 0.50 -3.33 10.12
CA PHE A 64 -0.19 -4.61 9.93
C PHE A 64 0.82 -5.75 9.82
N GLU A 65 0.55 -6.86 10.48
CA GLU A 65 1.31 -8.09 10.29
C GLU A 65 0.81 -8.80 9.03
N CYS A 66 1.65 -8.85 8.00
CA CYS A 66 1.33 -9.44 6.72
C CYS A 66 2.34 -10.56 6.39
N PRO A 67 2.19 -11.76 6.96
CA PRO A 67 3.08 -12.87 6.66
C PRO A 67 3.07 -13.19 5.17
N GLU A 68 4.20 -13.62 4.66
CA GLU A 68 4.52 -13.71 3.22
C GLU A 68 3.66 -14.70 2.41
N VAL A 69 2.76 -15.41 3.04
CA VAL A 69 1.90 -16.40 2.37
C VAL A 69 0.73 -15.69 1.69
N MET A 70 0.96 -15.28 0.47
CA MET A 70 -0.08 -14.78 -0.42
C MET A 70 -0.92 -15.93 -0.97
N VAL A 71 -2.00 -16.26 -0.29
CA VAL A 71 -2.98 -17.21 -0.83
C VAL A 71 -3.78 -16.50 -1.93
N PRO A 72 -3.85 -17.05 -3.16
CA PRO A 72 -4.60 -16.37 -4.20
C PRO A 72 -6.09 -16.36 -3.88
N ASN A 73 -6.63 -15.15 -3.91
CA ASN A 73 -7.90 -14.76 -4.47
C ASN A 73 -9.18 -14.84 -3.65
N ARG A 74 -9.50 -13.70 -3.03
CA ARG A 74 -10.87 -13.40 -2.58
C ARG A 74 -11.62 -12.43 -3.52
N PHE A 75 -10.96 -11.87 -4.55
CA PHE A 75 -11.50 -10.79 -5.37
C PHE A 75 -11.65 -11.22 -6.82
N LYS A 76 -12.89 -11.34 -7.28
CA LYS A 76 -13.24 -11.92 -8.59
C LYS A 76 -12.81 -11.04 -9.76
N TYR A 77 -12.89 -9.72 -9.60
CA TYR A 77 -12.62 -8.75 -10.67
C TYR A 77 -11.26 -8.07 -10.56
N ALA A 78 -10.47 -8.44 -9.55
CA ALA A 78 -9.13 -7.92 -9.40
C ALA A 78 -8.21 -8.42 -10.52
N SER A 79 -7.31 -7.55 -10.99
CA SER A 79 -6.23 -7.93 -11.90
C SER A 79 -5.13 -8.71 -11.18
N ALA A 80 -4.93 -8.42 -9.91
CA ALA A 80 -4.09 -9.19 -9.00
C ALA A 80 -4.70 -9.13 -7.59
N SER A 81 -4.62 -10.22 -6.86
CA SER A 81 -5.13 -10.28 -5.50
C SER A 81 -4.36 -11.30 -4.66
N GLY A 82 -4.46 -11.15 -3.36
CA GLY A 82 -3.85 -12.04 -2.41
C GLY A 82 -4.43 -11.83 -1.02
N SER A 83 -3.93 -12.58 -0.07
CA SER A 83 -4.23 -12.36 1.35
C SER A 83 -2.99 -12.59 2.21
N CYS A 84 -2.88 -11.82 3.25
CA CYS A 84 -1.91 -12.05 4.32
C CYS A 84 -2.68 -12.29 5.62
N GLY A 85 -2.73 -13.53 6.03
CA GLY A 85 -3.62 -13.95 7.10
C GLY A 85 -5.08 -13.71 6.70
N GLU A 86 -5.81 -12.96 7.52
CA GLU A 86 -7.21 -12.63 7.27
C GLU A 86 -7.41 -11.36 6.41
N ILE A 87 -6.33 -10.60 6.16
CA ILE A 87 -6.36 -9.39 5.36
C ILE A 87 -6.40 -9.77 3.87
N GLY A 88 -7.45 -9.37 3.18
CA GLY A 88 -7.58 -9.52 1.73
C GLY A 88 -7.06 -8.29 0.99
N LEU A 89 -6.29 -8.51 -0.09
CA LEU A 89 -5.70 -7.46 -0.93
C LEU A 89 -6.12 -7.64 -2.37
N GLY A 90 -6.64 -6.59 -3.01
CA GLY A 90 -6.99 -6.60 -4.42
C GLY A 90 -6.52 -5.34 -5.14
N ILE A 91 -5.96 -5.51 -6.33
CA ILE A 91 -5.57 -4.43 -7.25
C ILE A 91 -6.42 -4.55 -8.51
N TYR A 92 -6.91 -3.42 -9.00
CA TYR A 92 -7.82 -3.33 -10.14
C TYR A 92 -7.19 -2.53 -11.26
N ALA A 93 -7.30 -3.05 -12.48
CA ALA A 93 -6.72 -2.41 -13.67
C ALA A 93 -7.42 -1.10 -14.05
N ASN A 94 -8.69 -0.95 -13.66
CA ASN A 94 -9.51 0.23 -13.96
C ASN A 94 -10.71 0.32 -13.02
N GLY A 95 -11.37 1.48 -13.02
CA GLY A 95 -12.55 1.74 -12.18
C GLY A 95 -13.72 0.80 -12.47
N ALA A 96 -13.93 0.38 -13.70
CA ALA A 96 -15.04 -0.51 -14.06
C ALA A 96 -14.90 -1.91 -13.42
N SER A 97 -13.66 -2.40 -13.31
CA SER A 97 -13.37 -3.66 -12.60
C SER A 97 -13.59 -3.52 -11.09
N LEU A 98 -13.16 -2.38 -10.53
CA LEU A 98 -13.39 -2.05 -9.13
C LEU A 98 -14.89 -1.94 -8.82
N ASP A 99 -15.65 -1.21 -9.64
CA ASP A 99 -17.10 -1.07 -9.49
C ASP A 99 -17.83 -2.41 -9.60
N SER A 100 -17.36 -3.30 -10.48
CA SER A 100 -17.90 -4.65 -10.63
C SER A 100 -17.67 -5.51 -9.38
N GLU A 101 -16.51 -5.37 -8.75
CA GLU A 101 -16.21 -6.04 -7.47
C GLU A 101 -17.11 -5.52 -6.36
N LEU A 102 -17.25 -4.19 -6.23
CA LEU A 102 -18.10 -3.56 -5.23
C LEU A 102 -19.57 -3.96 -5.41
N ALA A 103 -20.05 -4.01 -6.67
CA ALA A 103 -21.41 -4.46 -6.98
C ALA A 103 -21.63 -5.92 -6.59
N ALA A 104 -20.66 -6.79 -6.86
CA ALA A 104 -20.75 -8.20 -6.49
C ALA A 104 -20.76 -8.38 -4.95
N ARG A 105 -19.98 -7.55 -4.22
CA ARG A 105 -19.88 -7.63 -2.76
C ARG A 105 -21.09 -7.13 -2.01
N LYS A 106 -21.91 -6.26 -2.58
CA LYS A 106 -23.18 -5.83 -1.99
C LYS A 106 -24.14 -7.00 -1.68
N THR A 107 -23.91 -8.15 -2.29
CA THR A 107 -24.69 -9.38 -2.02
C THR A 107 -24.17 -10.19 -0.84
N TYR A 108 -22.98 -9.88 -0.33
CA TYR A 108 -22.40 -10.52 0.84
C TYR A 108 -22.62 -9.62 2.06
N THR A 109 -23.11 -10.17 3.15
CA THR A 109 -23.36 -9.42 4.37
C THR A 109 -22.22 -9.60 5.36
N GLY A 110 -21.68 -8.50 5.84
CA GLY A 110 -20.91 -8.49 7.09
C GLY A 110 -19.42 -8.13 7.00
N ASP A 111 -18.86 -7.96 5.82
CA ASP A 111 -17.47 -7.56 5.72
C ASP A 111 -17.35 -6.03 5.59
N THR A 112 -16.34 -5.47 6.22
CA THR A 112 -15.96 -4.07 6.02
C THR A 112 -14.68 -4.02 5.21
N ILE A 113 -14.67 -3.16 4.19
CA ILE A 113 -13.53 -3.01 3.30
C ILE A 113 -13.11 -1.55 3.17
N ASN A 114 -11.82 -1.33 2.93
CA ASN A 114 -11.30 -0.04 2.49
C ASN A 114 -11.12 -0.06 0.98
N VAL A 115 -11.57 0.99 0.35
CA VAL A 115 -11.55 1.17 -1.10
C VAL A 115 -10.71 2.39 -1.44
N GLY A 116 -9.61 2.18 -2.14
CA GLY A 116 -8.82 3.25 -2.74
C GLY A 116 -9.12 3.40 -4.23
N LYS A 117 -8.30 4.18 -4.90
CA LYS A 117 -8.52 4.51 -6.31
C LYS A 117 -8.46 3.31 -7.26
N ASN A 118 -7.58 2.34 -6.98
CA ASN A 118 -7.46 1.10 -7.74
C ASN A 118 -7.24 -0.13 -6.87
N TRP A 119 -7.60 -0.08 -5.59
CA TRP A 119 -7.37 -1.18 -4.66
C TRP A 119 -8.52 -1.35 -3.66
N ILE A 120 -8.62 -2.57 -3.15
CA ILE A 120 -9.47 -2.92 -2.01
C ILE A 120 -8.62 -3.65 -0.97
N VAL A 121 -8.81 -3.30 0.29
CA VAL A 121 -8.29 -4.02 1.45
C VAL A 121 -9.46 -4.45 2.32
N GLY A 122 -9.60 -5.76 2.52
CA GLY A 122 -10.53 -6.34 3.48
C GLY A 122 -9.82 -6.66 4.79
N THR A 123 -10.25 -6.04 5.89
CA THR A 123 -9.66 -6.20 7.22
C THR A 123 -10.69 -5.93 8.30
N ASP A 124 -10.44 -6.40 9.50
CA ASP A 124 -11.21 -6.08 10.72
C ASP A 124 -10.80 -4.73 11.35
N ALA A 125 -9.74 -4.09 10.85
CA ALA A 125 -9.28 -2.77 11.30
C ALA A 125 -9.31 -1.71 10.17
N PRO A 126 -10.47 -1.43 9.56
CA PRO A 126 -10.60 -0.54 8.42
C PRO A 126 -10.22 0.91 8.72
N ASP A 127 -10.48 1.39 9.93
CA ASP A 127 -10.12 2.75 10.35
C ASP A 127 -8.60 2.97 10.31
N GLN A 128 -7.82 1.97 10.72
CA GLN A 128 -6.36 2.03 10.66
C GLN A 128 -5.87 2.07 9.21
N VAL A 129 -6.46 1.30 8.32
CA VAL A 129 -6.12 1.36 6.88
C VAL A 129 -6.43 2.75 6.33
N GLN A 130 -7.59 3.32 6.65
CA GLN A 130 -7.98 4.64 6.18
C GLN A 130 -7.05 5.75 6.70
N GLU A 131 -6.64 5.67 7.96
CA GLU A 131 -5.71 6.63 8.56
C GLU A 131 -4.36 6.67 7.84
N TRP A 132 -3.86 5.51 7.39
CA TRP A 132 -2.53 5.39 6.80
C TRP A 132 -2.48 5.43 5.28
N LEU A 133 -3.49 4.86 4.62
CA LEU A 133 -3.53 4.76 3.16
C LEU A 133 -4.58 5.68 2.54
N GLY A 134 -5.48 6.24 3.33
CA GLY A 134 -6.63 6.99 2.81
C GLY A 134 -7.70 6.06 2.26
N GLY A 135 -8.44 6.56 1.26
CA GLY A 135 -9.56 5.83 0.66
C GLY A 135 -10.84 5.94 1.47
N THR A 136 -11.81 5.08 1.18
CA THR A 136 -13.14 5.09 1.76
C THR A 136 -13.48 3.75 2.40
N ILE A 137 -14.03 3.79 3.62
CA ILE A 137 -14.57 2.60 4.27
C ILE A 137 -15.95 2.31 3.71
N VAL A 138 -16.15 1.09 3.23
CA VAL A 138 -17.41 0.57 2.70
C VAL A 138 -17.84 -0.63 3.52
N ASN A 139 -19.04 -0.56 4.07
CA ASN A 139 -19.68 -1.68 4.77
C ASN A 139 -20.49 -2.49 3.75
N GLU A 140 -20.20 -3.77 3.63
CA GLU A 140 -20.97 -4.67 2.78
C GLU A 140 -22.33 -4.95 3.43
N GLY A 141 -23.41 -4.72 2.71
CA GLY A 141 -24.76 -5.03 3.18
C GLY A 141 -25.56 -3.86 3.72
N ASN A 142 -25.12 -2.63 3.47
CA ASN A 142 -25.93 -1.43 3.79
C ASN A 142 -26.28 -0.65 2.53
#